data_f8462722bd8abd8042e4014f0e501aed
#
_entry.id   f8462722bd8abd8042e4014f0e501aed
#
_cell.length_a   1.000
_cell.length_b   1.000
_cell.length_c   1.000
_cell.angle_alpha   90.00
_cell.angle_beta   90.00
_cell.angle_gamma   90.00
#
_symmetry.space_group_name_H-M   'P 1'
#
loop_
_entity.id
_entity.type
_entity.pdbx_description
1 polymer ?
#
loop_
_entity_poly.entity_id
_entity_poly.type
_entity_poly.pdbx_seq_one_letter_code
_entity_poly.pdbx_strand_id
1 'polypeptide(L)'
;MAKTGRVFGLFAIFVLAITSGIAGAQQNSQKAPTWPEPHEGDFVVHDFRFQSGETLAEVRLHYTTLGTPIKDASGRTTNAVLILHGTGGDGRGFLRPIFAGVLFGPGQLLDATKYFIILPDNIGHGKSSKPSDGMHARFPQYEYADMVALQRELVEKGLGVNHLRLVMGTSMGCMHSWMWGETYADFMDALMPLACQPVPIAGRNRIWRKMVIDGIRQDPE
;
A
#
# COMPACT_ATOMS: atom_id res chain seq x y z
N MET A 1 56.86 -39.56 60.76
CA MET A 1 56.96 -40.53 59.64
C MET A 1 55.58 -40.64 59.02
N ALA A 2 55.35 -39.96 57.96
CA ALA A 2 54.05 -39.97 57.25
C ALA A 2 54.30 -40.36 55.79
N LYS A 3 53.67 -41.45 55.35
CA LYS A 3 53.76 -41.96 54.00
C LYS A 3 52.71 -41.28 53.14
N THR A 4 53.18 -40.58 52.12
CA THR A 4 52.39 -40.02 51.03
C THR A 4 51.92 -41.12 50.07
N GLY A 5 50.62 -41.32 50.00
CA GLY A 5 49.99 -42.15 48.96
C GLY A 5 49.51 -41.25 47.79
N ARG A 6 50.08 -41.47 46.62
CA ARG A 6 49.64 -40.88 45.35
C ARG A 6 48.46 -41.72 44.78
N VAL A 7 47.30 -41.07 44.66
CA VAL A 7 46.16 -41.64 43.92
C VAL A 7 46.20 -41.06 42.51
N PHE A 8 46.44 -41.91 41.51
CA PHE A 8 46.27 -41.58 40.09
C PHE A 8 44.79 -41.68 39.73
N GLY A 9 44.15 -40.55 39.51
CA GLY A 9 42.82 -40.52 38.96
C GLY A 9 42.88 -40.55 37.43
N LEU A 10 42.35 -41.61 36.85
CA LEU A 10 42.11 -41.70 35.40
C LEU A 10 40.99 -40.72 35.02
N PHE A 11 41.31 -39.70 34.28
CA PHE A 11 40.30 -38.87 33.59
C PHE A 11 39.93 -39.54 32.28
N ALA A 12 38.74 -40.14 32.22
CA ALA A 12 38.16 -40.59 30.99
C ALA A 12 37.58 -39.36 30.25
N ILE A 13 38.22 -39.00 29.13
CA ILE A 13 37.72 -37.93 28.25
C ILE A 13 36.60 -38.53 27.40
N PHE A 14 35.35 -38.21 27.73
CA PHE A 14 34.21 -38.49 26.85
C PHE A 14 34.22 -37.46 25.71
N VAL A 15 34.67 -37.88 24.53
CA VAL A 15 34.49 -37.06 23.31
C VAL A 15 33.05 -37.24 22.86
N LEU A 16 32.24 -36.23 23.16
CA LEU A 16 30.86 -36.14 22.65
C LEU A 16 30.95 -35.66 21.19
N ALA A 17 30.79 -36.60 20.25
CA ALA A 17 30.66 -36.26 18.84
C ALA A 17 29.31 -35.53 18.62
N ILE A 18 29.34 -34.22 18.56
CA ILE A 18 28.20 -33.38 18.12
C ILE A 18 28.11 -33.55 16.60
N THR A 19 27.27 -34.48 16.15
CA THR A 19 26.83 -34.52 14.77
C THR A 19 25.95 -33.29 14.54
N SER A 20 26.55 -32.27 13.93
CA SER A 20 25.82 -31.10 13.42
C SER A 20 24.87 -31.57 12.33
N GLY A 21 23.64 -31.89 12.71
CA GLY A 21 22.54 -32.01 11.76
C GLY A 21 22.40 -30.69 11.05
N ILE A 22 22.82 -30.63 9.81
CA ILE A 22 22.46 -29.53 8.88
C ILE A 22 20.96 -29.68 8.74
N ALA A 23 20.21 -28.91 9.56
CA ALA A 23 18.81 -28.61 9.31
C ALA A 23 18.77 -27.91 7.96
N GLY A 24 18.42 -28.66 6.91
CA GLY A 24 18.15 -28.12 5.61
C GLY A 24 17.09 -27.02 5.81
N ALA A 25 17.49 -25.77 5.59
CA ALA A 25 16.54 -24.69 5.45
C ALA A 25 15.58 -25.13 4.34
N GLN A 26 14.37 -25.55 4.72
CA GLN A 26 13.28 -25.70 3.78
C GLN A 26 13.13 -24.33 3.13
N GLN A 27 13.72 -24.17 1.95
CA GLN A 27 13.32 -23.11 1.02
C GLN A 27 11.82 -23.35 0.80
N ASN A 28 11.02 -22.56 1.50
CA ASN A 28 9.62 -22.41 1.19
C ASN A 28 9.60 -21.94 -0.26
N SER A 29 9.50 -22.85 -1.21
CA SER A 29 9.24 -22.53 -2.60
C SER A 29 7.87 -21.87 -2.60
N GLN A 30 7.85 -20.52 -2.51
CA GLN A 30 6.64 -19.77 -2.67
C GLN A 30 6.10 -20.15 -4.05
N LYS A 31 5.02 -20.91 -4.04
CA LYS A 31 4.28 -21.24 -5.26
C LYS A 31 4.03 -19.93 -5.99
N ALA A 32 4.38 -19.89 -7.28
CA ALA A 32 4.14 -18.70 -8.10
C ALA A 32 2.72 -18.18 -7.88
N PRO A 33 2.52 -16.85 -7.85
CA PRO A 33 1.20 -16.29 -7.67
C PRO A 33 0.22 -16.88 -8.70
N THR A 34 -0.97 -17.21 -8.26
CA THR A 34 -2.02 -17.79 -9.12
C THR A 34 -2.85 -16.74 -9.85
N TRP A 35 -2.56 -15.46 -9.64
CA TRP A 35 -3.19 -14.32 -10.31
C TRP A 35 -2.35 -13.80 -11.47
N PRO A 36 -2.94 -13.04 -12.42
CA PRO A 36 -2.23 -12.43 -13.55
C PRO A 36 -1.04 -11.56 -13.09
N GLU A 37 -0.01 -11.50 -13.96
CA GLU A 37 1.15 -10.62 -13.74
C GLU A 37 0.71 -9.17 -13.58
N PRO A 38 1.21 -8.45 -12.55
CA PRO A 38 0.92 -7.03 -12.38
C PRO A 38 1.58 -6.18 -13.48
N HIS A 39 0.86 -5.17 -13.96
CA HIS A 39 1.37 -4.16 -14.87
C HIS A 39 1.51 -2.83 -14.15
N GLU A 40 2.71 -2.24 -14.21
CA GLU A 40 2.98 -0.91 -13.67
C GLU A 40 2.92 0.14 -14.78
N GLY A 41 2.50 1.35 -14.42
CA GLY A 41 2.49 2.50 -15.32
C GLY A 41 2.50 3.82 -14.57
N ASP A 42 2.73 4.88 -15.32
CA ASP A 42 2.67 6.24 -14.84
C ASP A 42 1.61 7.02 -15.65
N PHE A 43 0.84 7.85 -14.97
CA PHE A 43 -0.09 8.80 -15.57
C PHE A 43 0.30 10.20 -15.13
N VAL A 44 0.47 11.12 -16.08
CA VAL A 44 0.86 12.50 -15.80
C VAL A 44 -0.34 13.42 -16.01
N VAL A 45 -0.64 14.19 -14.97
CA VAL A 45 -1.60 15.30 -15.03
C VAL A 45 -0.82 16.59 -15.19
N HIS A 46 -1.13 17.36 -16.22
CA HIS A 46 -0.51 18.66 -16.46
C HIS A 46 -1.30 19.79 -15.81
N ASP A 47 -0.58 20.80 -15.32
CA ASP A 47 -1.13 22.03 -14.74
C ASP A 47 -2.18 21.78 -13.65
N PHE A 48 -1.93 20.78 -12.78
CA PHE A 48 -2.87 20.43 -11.72
C PHE A 48 -2.91 21.53 -10.66
N ARG A 49 -4.10 22.09 -10.45
CA ARG A 49 -4.35 23.09 -9.43
C ARG A 49 -4.88 22.43 -8.15
N PHE A 50 -4.12 22.57 -7.07
CA PHE A 50 -4.47 22.07 -5.75
C PHE A 50 -5.55 22.92 -5.07
N GLN A 51 -6.21 22.35 -4.05
CA GLN A 51 -7.17 23.09 -3.21
C GLN A 51 -6.53 24.30 -2.51
N SER A 52 -5.23 24.24 -2.23
CA SER A 52 -4.45 25.39 -1.71
C SER A 52 -4.38 26.57 -2.67
N GLY A 53 -4.75 26.38 -3.95
CA GLY A 53 -4.63 27.35 -5.03
C GLY A 53 -3.29 27.32 -5.76
N GLU A 54 -2.31 26.55 -5.25
CA GLU A 54 -1.03 26.32 -5.91
C GLU A 54 -1.20 25.42 -7.14
N THR A 55 -0.28 25.53 -8.10
CA THR A 55 -0.30 24.71 -9.32
C THR A 55 1.04 24.01 -9.49
N LEU A 56 1.00 22.75 -9.89
CA LEU A 56 2.18 22.00 -10.30
C LEU A 56 2.04 21.67 -11.80
N ALA A 57 3.06 22.03 -12.58
CA ALA A 57 3.05 21.83 -14.03
C ALA A 57 2.88 20.36 -14.43
N GLU A 58 3.44 19.46 -13.65
CA GLU A 58 3.31 18.00 -13.87
C GLU A 58 3.14 17.28 -12.53
N VAL A 59 2.07 16.50 -12.41
CA VAL A 59 1.85 15.56 -11.31
C VAL A 59 1.84 14.15 -11.89
N ARG A 60 2.84 13.35 -11.57
CA ARG A 60 2.89 11.94 -11.94
C ARG A 60 2.22 11.09 -10.88
N LEU A 61 1.32 10.24 -11.32
CA LEU A 61 0.72 9.17 -10.52
C LEU A 61 1.20 7.82 -11.03
N HIS A 62 1.94 7.12 -10.20
CA HIS A 62 2.30 5.73 -10.44
C HIS A 62 1.15 4.81 -10.06
N TYR A 63 0.98 3.72 -10.78
CA TYR A 63 -0.04 2.73 -10.48
C TYR A 63 0.38 1.32 -10.87
N THR A 64 -0.26 0.34 -10.27
CA THR A 64 -0.17 -1.06 -10.64
C THR A 64 -1.58 -1.56 -10.96
N THR A 65 -1.71 -2.37 -12.01
CA THR A 65 -2.98 -3.01 -12.38
C THR A 65 -2.83 -4.52 -12.51
N LEU A 66 -3.93 -5.25 -12.29
CA LEU A 66 -4.04 -6.68 -12.59
C LEU A 66 -5.34 -6.92 -13.37
N GLY A 67 -5.31 -7.90 -14.27
CA GLY A 67 -6.43 -8.20 -15.13
C GLY A 67 -6.65 -7.16 -16.23
N THR A 68 -7.84 -7.15 -16.83
CA THR A 68 -8.20 -6.26 -17.95
C THR A 68 -9.59 -5.68 -17.75
N PRO A 69 -9.84 -4.41 -18.16
CA PRO A 69 -11.17 -3.82 -18.09
C PRO A 69 -12.13 -4.50 -19.07
N ILE A 70 -13.34 -4.77 -18.62
CA ILE A 70 -14.44 -5.31 -19.42
C ILE A 70 -15.51 -4.23 -19.54
N LYS A 71 -15.99 -3.98 -20.76
CA LYS A 71 -17.08 -3.05 -21.03
C LYS A 71 -18.30 -3.80 -21.52
N ASP A 72 -19.47 -3.35 -21.10
CA ASP A 72 -20.75 -3.83 -21.62
C ASP A 72 -21.09 -3.21 -23.00
N ALA A 73 -22.25 -3.56 -23.53
CA ALA A 73 -22.73 -3.08 -24.85
C ALA A 73 -22.94 -1.54 -24.90
N SER A 74 -23.11 -0.89 -23.75
CA SER A 74 -23.21 0.56 -23.63
C SER A 74 -21.84 1.26 -23.55
N GLY A 75 -20.75 0.50 -23.44
CA GLY A 75 -19.40 1.01 -23.24
C GLY A 75 -19.06 1.30 -21.77
N ARG A 76 -19.93 0.94 -20.82
CA ARG A 76 -19.68 1.09 -19.38
C ARG A 76 -18.72 -0.01 -18.91
N THR A 77 -17.70 0.37 -18.15
CA THR A 77 -16.81 -0.59 -17.48
C THR A 77 -17.58 -1.31 -16.36
N THR A 78 -17.49 -2.64 -16.32
CA THR A 78 -18.32 -3.46 -15.41
C THR A 78 -17.54 -4.18 -14.32
N ASN A 79 -16.20 -4.25 -14.42
CA ASN A 79 -15.37 -5.10 -13.57
C ASN A 79 -14.20 -4.37 -12.88
N ALA A 80 -14.09 -3.07 -12.97
CA ALA A 80 -12.97 -2.33 -12.38
C ALA A 80 -13.14 -2.16 -10.88
N VAL A 81 -12.05 -2.42 -10.13
CA VAL A 81 -11.97 -2.31 -8.67
C VAL A 81 -10.81 -1.41 -8.32
N LEU A 82 -11.07 -0.31 -7.62
CA LEU A 82 -10.05 0.60 -7.12
C LEU A 82 -9.73 0.28 -5.67
N ILE A 83 -8.45 0.03 -5.35
CA ILE A 83 -8.00 -0.27 -3.99
C ILE A 83 -6.97 0.76 -3.54
N LEU A 84 -7.26 1.45 -2.44
CA LEU A 84 -6.54 2.61 -1.95
C LEU A 84 -5.75 2.29 -0.68
N HIS A 85 -4.44 2.58 -0.71
CA HIS A 85 -3.53 2.29 0.40
C HIS A 85 -3.62 3.28 1.56
N GLY A 86 -3.16 2.84 2.74
CA GLY A 86 -3.03 3.68 3.93
C GLY A 86 -1.78 4.56 3.94
N THR A 87 -1.68 5.45 4.93
CA THR A 87 -0.53 6.33 5.15
C THR A 87 0.78 5.51 5.23
N GLY A 88 1.80 5.95 4.52
CA GLY A 88 3.10 5.28 4.48
C GLY A 88 3.16 4.02 3.61
N GLY A 89 2.06 3.64 2.95
CA GLY A 89 1.99 2.54 1.98
C GLY A 89 2.10 3.02 0.54
N ASP A 90 1.94 2.06 -0.37
CA ASP A 90 1.82 2.25 -1.81
C ASP A 90 0.86 1.20 -2.39
N GLY A 91 0.57 1.27 -3.67
CA GLY A 91 -0.32 0.33 -4.35
C GLY A 91 0.22 -1.11 -4.33
N ARG A 92 1.54 -1.30 -4.44
CA ARG A 92 2.17 -2.61 -4.40
C ARG A 92 2.04 -3.33 -3.07
N GLY A 93 1.78 -2.60 -1.98
CA GLY A 93 1.51 -3.18 -0.67
C GLY A 93 0.39 -4.23 -0.69
N PHE A 94 -0.56 -4.09 -1.61
CA PHE A 94 -1.65 -5.04 -1.80
C PHE A 94 -1.27 -6.30 -2.58
N LEU A 95 -0.10 -6.36 -3.20
CA LEU A 95 0.42 -7.56 -3.86
C LEU A 95 1.07 -8.54 -2.87
N ARG A 96 1.20 -8.17 -1.62
CA ARG A 96 1.76 -9.06 -0.59
C ARG A 96 0.86 -10.28 -0.39
N PRO A 97 1.44 -11.47 -0.11
CA PRO A 97 0.68 -12.72 0.04
C PRO A 97 -0.45 -12.67 1.06
N ILE A 98 -0.30 -11.86 2.12
CA ILE A 98 -1.32 -11.67 3.15
C ILE A 98 -2.60 -11.01 2.60
N PHE A 99 -2.51 -10.29 1.49
CA PHE A 99 -3.65 -9.63 0.84
C PHE A 99 -3.97 -10.30 -0.50
N ALA A 100 -3.07 -10.23 -1.47
CA ALA A 100 -3.27 -10.81 -2.80
C ALA A 100 -3.52 -12.31 -2.77
N GLY A 101 -2.83 -13.04 -1.87
CA GLY A 101 -2.96 -14.49 -1.74
C GLY A 101 -4.33 -14.99 -1.30
N VAL A 102 -5.16 -14.10 -0.72
CA VAL A 102 -6.51 -14.44 -0.25
C VAL A 102 -7.63 -13.75 -1.03
N LEU A 103 -7.30 -12.79 -1.92
CA LEU A 103 -8.30 -12.02 -2.65
C LEU A 103 -8.20 -12.13 -4.17
N PHE A 104 -6.99 -12.24 -4.75
CA PHE A 104 -6.78 -12.05 -6.19
C PHE A 104 -6.67 -13.34 -6.99
N GLY A 105 -6.53 -14.49 -6.33
CA GLY A 105 -6.45 -15.79 -7.00
C GLY A 105 -7.78 -16.23 -7.63
N PRO A 106 -7.74 -17.22 -8.57
CA PRO A 106 -8.94 -17.77 -9.21
C PRO A 106 -9.97 -18.25 -8.19
N GLY A 107 -11.21 -17.81 -8.35
CA GLY A 107 -12.34 -18.15 -7.46
C GLY A 107 -12.38 -17.37 -6.14
N GLN A 108 -11.43 -16.49 -5.86
CA GLN A 108 -11.45 -15.61 -4.70
C GLN A 108 -12.34 -14.37 -4.96
N LEU A 109 -12.62 -13.59 -3.91
CA LEU A 109 -13.59 -12.49 -3.96
C LEU A 109 -13.26 -11.41 -5.00
N LEU A 110 -11.98 -11.11 -5.19
CA LEU A 110 -11.49 -10.15 -6.17
C LEU A 110 -10.59 -10.84 -7.20
N ASP A 111 -11.03 -12.00 -7.67
CA ASP A 111 -10.36 -12.82 -8.69
C ASP A 111 -9.88 -11.96 -9.87
N ALA A 112 -8.57 -11.75 -9.96
CA ALA A 112 -7.97 -10.85 -10.95
C ALA A 112 -8.03 -11.40 -12.39
N THR A 113 -8.52 -12.63 -12.59
CA THR A 113 -8.87 -13.14 -13.93
C THR A 113 -10.22 -12.61 -14.40
N LYS A 114 -11.03 -12.05 -13.50
CA LYS A 114 -12.39 -11.52 -13.75
C LYS A 114 -12.48 -10.02 -13.52
N TYR A 115 -11.73 -9.52 -12.53
CA TYR A 115 -11.74 -8.11 -12.16
C TYR A 115 -10.50 -7.40 -12.69
N PHE A 116 -10.67 -6.14 -13.05
CA PHE A 116 -9.59 -5.21 -13.33
C PHE A 116 -9.24 -4.46 -12.03
N ILE A 117 -8.19 -4.90 -11.36
CA ILE A 117 -7.74 -4.34 -10.09
C ILE A 117 -6.82 -3.16 -10.36
N ILE A 118 -7.10 -2.01 -9.74
CA ILE A 118 -6.35 -0.77 -9.89
C ILE A 118 -5.78 -0.39 -8.52
N LEU A 119 -4.46 -0.30 -8.43
CA LEU A 119 -3.68 -0.04 -7.21
C LEU A 119 -2.82 1.21 -7.44
N PRO A 120 -3.34 2.43 -7.26
CA PRO A 120 -2.55 3.63 -7.43
C PRO A 120 -1.62 3.88 -6.23
N ASP A 121 -0.47 4.49 -6.49
CA ASP A 121 0.27 5.23 -5.48
C ASP A 121 -0.34 6.63 -5.38
N ASN A 122 -0.72 7.05 -4.19
CA ASN A 122 -1.22 8.40 -4.01
C ASN A 122 -0.09 9.42 -4.16
N ILE A 123 -0.42 10.67 -4.56
CA ILE A 123 0.53 11.79 -4.47
C ILE A 123 1.15 11.84 -3.06
N GLY A 124 2.43 12.10 -2.97
CA GLY A 124 3.18 12.05 -1.71
C GLY A 124 3.65 10.67 -1.29
N HIS A 125 3.36 9.60 -2.06
CA HIS A 125 3.64 8.22 -1.70
C HIS A 125 4.25 7.43 -2.88
N GLY A 126 4.89 6.30 -2.55
CA GLY A 126 5.40 5.34 -3.51
C GLY A 126 6.28 5.96 -4.59
N LYS A 127 5.94 5.70 -5.84
CA LYS A 127 6.62 6.24 -7.03
C LYS A 127 5.89 7.47 -7.63
N SER A 128 4.76 7.92 -7.06
CA SER A 128 4.08 9.15 -7.47
C SER A 128 4.87 10.38 -7.06
N SER A 129 4.55 11.54 -7.67
CA SER A 129 5.15 12.83 -7.30
C SER A 129 5.04 13.09 -5.81
N LYS A 130 6.14 13.50 -5.18
CA LYS A 130 6.22 13.71 -3.74
C LYS A 130 7.26 14.76 -3.36
N PRO A 131 7.19 15.37 -2.18
CA PRO A 131 8.15 16.38 -1.71
C PRO A 131 9.62 15.96 -1.83
N SER A 132 9.93 14.70 -1.52
CA SER A 132 11.30 14.16 -1.56
C SER A 132 11.90 14.04 -2.96
N ASP A 133 11.12 14.23 -4.03
CA ASP A 133 11.61 14.21 -5.42
C ASP A 133 12.36 15.52 -5.81
N GLY A 134 12.73 16.35 -4.82
CA GLY A 134 13.58 17.53 -5.00
C GLY A 134 12.92 18.87 -4.66
N MET A 135 11.59 18.94 -4.56
CA MET A 135 10.88 20.17 -4.19
C MET A 135 10.90 20.42 -2.68
N HIS A 136 10.95 19.37 -1.86
CA HIS A 136 10.94 19.44 -0.40
C HIS A 136 9.80 20.34 0.12
N ALA A 137 10.11 21.36 0.91
CA ALA A 137 9.13 22.27 1.49
C ALA A 137 8.44 23.19 0.45
N ARG A 138 8.90 23.21 -0.81
CA ARG A 138 8.27 23.95 -1.92
C ARG A 138 7.23 23.12 -2.68
N PHE A 139 7.05 21.84 -2.31
CA PHE A 139 5.99 21.02 -2.89
C PHE A 139 4.63 21.61 -2.47
N PRO A 140 3.65 21.73 -3.39
CA PRO A 140 2.35 22.29 -3.06
C PRO A 140 1.71 21.63 -1.85
N GLN A 141 0.98 22.39 -1.06
CA GLN A 141 0.15 21.82 -0.01
C GLN A 141 -1.01 21.09 -0.65
N TYR A 142 -1.18 19.83 -0.29
CA TYR A 142 -2.23 18.98 -0.82
C TYR A 142 -3.02 18.31 0.28
N GLU A 143 -4.27 18.06 0.01
CA GLU A 143 -5.23 17.46 0.91
C GLU A 143 -5.85 16.18 0.30
N TYR A 144 -6.69 15.50 1.04
CA TYR A 144 -7.37 14.29 0.57
C TYR A 144 -8.26 14.55 -0.65
N ALA A 145 -8.86 15.74 -0.74
CA ALA A 145 -9.64 16.10 -1.93
C ALA A 145 -8.78 16.13 -3.20
N ASP A 146 -7.55 16.64 -3.11
CA ASP A 146 -6.59 16.61 -4.23
C ASP A 146 -6.19 15.18 -4.60
N MET A 147 -5.95 14.34 -3.59
CA MET A 147 -5.62 12.92 -3.80
C MET A 147 -6.75 12.19 -4.53
N VAL A 148 -8.00 12.40 -4.10
CA VAL A 148 -9.19 11.78 -4.70
C VAL A 148 -9.43 12.30 -6.11
N ALA A 149 -9.25 13.61 -6.36
CA ALA A 149 -9.33 14.18 -7.69
C ALA A 149 -8.30 13.56 -8.65
N LEU A 150 -7.04 13.42 -8.21
CA LEU A 150 -5.97 12.82 -8.99
C LEU A 150 -6.24 11.33 -9.25
N GLN A 151 -6.75 10.59 -8.28
CA GLN A 151 -7.19 9.20 -8.47
C GLN A 151 -8.29 9.11 -9.53
N ARG A 152 -9.23 10.05 -9.52
CA ARG A 152 -10.31 10.11 -10.52
C ARG A 152 -9.76 10.36 -11.93
N GLU A 153 -8.83 11.30 -12.07
CA GLU A 153 -8.14 11.58 -13.33
C GLU A 153 -7.42 10.33 -13.88
N LEU A 154 -6.67 9.64 -13.02
CA LEU A 154 -6.00 8.40 -13.39
C LEU A 154 -6.99 7.33 -13.88
N VAL A 155 -8.06 7.08 -13.11
CA VAL A 155 -9.05 6.05 -13.42
C VAL A 155 -9.75 6.35 -14.74
N GLU A 156 -10.22 7.57 -14.90
CA GLU A 156 -11.03 7.95 -16.06
C GLU A 156 -10.17 8.22 -17.30
N LYS A 157 -9.18 9.10 -17.20
CA LYS A 157 -8.40 9.56 -18.34
C LYS A 157 -7.17 8.67 -18.60
N GLY A 158 -6.51 8.20 -17.54
CA GLY A 158 -5.32 7.36 -17.67
C GLY A 158 -5.67 5.93 -18.08
N LEU A 159 -6.69 5.34 -17.47
CA LEU A 159 -7.06 3.93 -17.67
C LEU A 159 -8.32 3.74 -18.51
N GLY A 160 -9.03 4.79 -18.91
CA GLY A 160 -10.25 4.73 -19.71
C GLY A 160 -11.42 3.99 -19.02
N VAL A 161 -11.41 4.00 -17.67
CA VAL A 161 -12.42 3.38 -16.82
C VAL A 161 -13.47 4.44 -16.49
N ASN A 162 -14.69 4.26 -16.95
CA ASN A 162 -15.80 5.19 -16.75
C ASN A 162 -16.79 4.75 -15.67
N HIS A 163 -16.54 3.62 -15.02
CA HIS A 163 -17.31 3.15 -13.87
C HIS A 163 -16.52 2.11 -13.07
N LEU A 164 -16.69 2.11 -11.75
CA LEU A 164 -16.07 1.18 -10.82
C LEU A 164 -17.11 0.21 -10.23
N ARG A 165 -16.79 -1.06 -10.20
CA ARG A 165 -17.56 -2.06 -9.46
C ARG A 165 -17.42 -1.86 -7.95
N LEU A 166 -16.24 -1.44 -7.49
CA LEU A 166 -15.94 -1.27 -6.08
C LEU A 166 -14.84 -0.23 -5.90
N VAL A 167 -14.99 0.64 -4.91
CA VAL A 167 -13.89 1.41 -4.31
C VAL A 167 -13.65 0.89 -2.92
N MET A 168 -12.44 0.43 -2.65
CA MET A 168 -12.03 -0.14 -1.38
C MET A 168 -10.78 0.59 -0.88
N GLY A 169 -10.63 0.74 0.42
CA GLY A 169 -9.43 1.35 0.97
C GLY A 169 -9.22 1.07 2.44
N THR A 170 -7.96 1.16 2.87
CA THR A 170 -7.56 0.94 4.26
C THR A 170 -7.00 2.21 4.88
N SER A 171 -7.35 2.53 6.14
CA SER A 171 -6.84 3.70 6.87
C SER A 171 -7.04 5.01 6.08
N MET A 172 -5.99 5.69 5.60
CA MET A 172 -6.09 6.86 4.72
C MET A 172 -6.92 6.54 3.46
N GLY A 173 -6.65 5.40 2.79
CA GLY A 173 -7.43 4.97 1.62
C GLY A 173 -8.91 4.69 1.93
N CYS A 174 -9.22 4.31 3.17
CA CYS A 174 -10.60 4.22 3.64
C CYS A 174 -11.28 5.60 3.69
N MET A 175 -10.58 6.62 4.17
CA MET A 175 -11.11 8.01 4.16
C MET A 175 -11.32 8.49 2.73
N HIS A 176 -10.40 8.17 1.82
CA HIS A 176 -10.58 8.44 0.38
C HIS A 176 -11.81 7.68 -0.19
N SER A 177 -12.05 6.43 0.22
CA SER A 177 -13.23 5.68 -0.25
C SER A 177 -14.53 6.36 0.15
N TRP A 178 -14.63 6.92 1.34
CA TRP A 178 -15.76 7.75 1.76
C TRP A 178 -15.90 8.98 0.87
N MET A 179 -14.81 9.69 0.62
CA MET A 179 -14.82 10.90 -0.23
C MET A 179 -15.19 10.58 -1.68
N TRP A 180 -14.79 9.41 -2.20
CA TRP A 180 -15.24 8.92 -3.50
C TRP A 180 -16.78 8.81 -3.53
N GLY A 181 -17.39 8.21 -2.52
CA GLY A 181 -18.84 8.07 -2.42
C GLY A 181 -19.57 9.39 -2.30
N GLU A 182 -19.01 10.35 -1.56
CA GLU A 182 -19.60 11.68 -1.39
C GLU A 182 -19.47 12.55 -2.66
N THR A 183 -18.34 12.43 -3.37
CA THR A 183 -18.02 13.32 -4.51
C THR A 183 -18.49 12.74 -5.84
N TYR A 184 -18.42 11.42 -6.01
CA TYR A 184 -18.66 10.73 -7.29
C TYR A 184 -19.62 9.54 -7.14
N ALA A 185 -20.73 9.73 -6.40
CA ALA A 185 -21.67 8.66 -6.03
C ALA A 185 -22.11 7.75 -7.20
N ASP A 186 -22.31 8.31 -8.38
CA ASP A 186 -22.76 7.57 -9.55
C ASP A 186 -21.63 6.83 -10.30
N PHE A 187 -20.39 7.01 -9.86
CA PHE A 187 -19.22 6.42 -10.52
C PHE A 187 -18.88 5.02 -10.06
N MET A 188 -19.53 4.52 -9.01
CA MET A 188 -19.27 3.19 -8.47
C MET A 188 -20.54 2.49 -7.98
N ASP A 189 -20.49 1.14 -7.96
CA ASP A 189 -21.61 0.35 -7.45
C ASP A 189 -21.54 0.17 -5.92
N ALA A 190 -20.33 0.14 -5.34
CA ALA A 190 -20.14 -0.15 -3.92
C ALA A 190 -18.88 0.50 -3.34
N LEU A 191 -18.92 0.74 -2.02
CA LEU A 191 -17.79 1.18 -1.20
C LEU A 191 -17.46 0.11 -0.16
N MET A 192 -16.16 -0.08 0.10
CA MET A 192 -15.66 -0.92 1.19
C MET A 192 -14.57 -0.17 1.99
N PRO A 193 -14.97 0.81 2.82
CA PRO A 193 -14.05 1.55 3.67
C PRO A 193 -13.65 0.70 4.88
N LEU A 194 -12.33 0.52 5.09
CA LEU A 194 -11.79 -0.33 6.15
C LEU A 194 -10.85 0.45 7.08
N ALA A 195 -11.10 0.34 8.39
CA ALA A 195 -10.22 0.85 9.45
C ALA A 195 -10.02 2.37 9.46
N CYS A 196 -11.10 3.14 9.30
CA CYS A 196 -11.09 4.60 9.46
C CYS A 196 -12.40 5.16 10.04
N GLN A 197 -12.48 6.47 10.07
CA GLN A 197 -13.68 7.23 10.41
C GLN A 197 -14.03 8.15 9.24
N PRO A 198 -15.33 8.38 8.94
CA PRO A 198 -15.77 9.29 7.87
C PRO A 198 -15.80 10.75 8.37
N VAL A 199 -14.81 11.13 9.16
CA VAL A 199 -14.65 12.47 9.73
C VAL A 199 -13.18 12.83 9.82
N PRO A 200 -12.82 14.13 9.88
CA PRO A 200 -11.44 14.57 10.05
C PRO A 200 -10.77 13.95 11.28
N ILE A 201 -9.48 13.64 11.17
CA ILE A 201 -8.70 13.08 12.27
C ILE A 201 -8.63 14.11 13.40
N ALA A 202 -9.13 13.73 14.58
CA ALA A 202 -9.22 14.58 15.76
C ALA A 202 -8.82 13.83 17.04
N GLY A 203 -9.02 14.46 18.20
CA GLY A 203 -8.83 13.87 19.53
C GLY A 203 -7.39 13.42 19.78
N ARG A 204 -7.22 12.21 20.32
CA ARG A 204 -5.93 11.67 20.78
C ARG A 204 -4.84 11.68 19.70
N ASN A 205 -5.17 11.29 18.48
CA ASN A 205 -4.21 11.27 17.37
C ASN A 205 -3.64 12.68 17.11
N ARG A 206 -4.49 13.71 17.12
CA ARG A 206 -4.07 15.09 16.92
C ARG A 206 -3.22 15.61 18.07
N ILE A 207 -3.54 15.21 19.31
CA ILE A 207 -2.74 15.54 20.50
C ILE A 207 -1.35 14.94 20.36
N TRP A 208 -1.21 13.65 20.04
CA TRP A 208 0.09 13.00 19.87
C TRP A 208 0.94 13.66 18.79
N ARG A 209 0.34 14.00 17.64
CA ARG A 209 1.06 14.72 16.58
C ARG A 209 1.57 16.08 17.06
N LYS A 210 0.77 16.81 17.83
CA LYS A 210 1.18 18.09 18.43
C LYS A 210 2.36 17.91 19.39
N MET A 211 2.31 16.89 20.24
CA MET A 211 3.40 16.57 21.17
C MET A 211 4.72 16.28 20.43
N VAL A 212 4.66 15.51 19.34
CA VAL A 212 5.85 15.24 18.51
C VAL A 212 6.39 16.52 17.87
N ILE A 213 5.53 17.35 17.31
CA ILE A 213 5.92 18.64 16.71
C ILE A 213 6.57 19.55 17.76
N ASP A 214 5.99 19.63 18.95
CA ASP A 214 6.54 20.45 20.03
C ASP A 214 7.89 19.89 20.55
N GLY A 215 8.01 18.58 20.66
CA GLY A 215 9.27 17.92 20.99
C GLY A 215 10.38 18.28 20.00
N ILE A 216 10.11 18.16 18.70
CA ILE A 216 11.07 18.53 17.64
C ILE A 216 11.45 20.01 17.72
N ARG A 217 10.48 20.89 17.97
CA ARG A 217 10.73 22.34 18.04
C ARG A 217 11.54 22.78 19.28
N GLN A 218 11.50 21.97 20.33
CA GLN A 218 12.21 22.23 21.60
C GLN A 218 13.56 21.50 21.66
N ASP A 219 13.85 20.65 20.68
CA ASP A 219 15.14 19.97 20.57
C ASP A 219 16.22 21.02 20.23
N PRO A 220 17.31 21.11 21.04
CA PRO A 220 18.38 22.08 20.82
C PRO A 220 19.36 21.71 19.70
N GLU A 221 19.26 20.51 19.10
CA GLU A 221 20.15 20.06 18.02
C GLU A 221 19.67 20.48 16.60
#